data_25f0bbc0f8ded7e3fc97fa2b266b05d1
#
_entry.id   25f0bbc0f8ded7e3fc97fa2b266b05d1
#
_cell.length_a   1.000
_cell.length_b   1.000
_cell.length_c   1.000
_cell.angle_alpha   90.00
_cell.angle_beta   90.00
_cell.angle_gamma   90.00
#
_symmetry.space_group_name_H-M   'P 1'
#
loop_
_entity.id
_entity.type
_entity.pdbx_description
1 polymer ?
#
loop_
_entity_poly.entity_id
_entity_poly.type
_entity_poly.pdbx_seq_one_letter_code
_entity_poly.pdbx_strand_id
1 'polypeptide(L)'
;VESMGDEGNGANFGIEDLYTSSTGLYDTDGQWQYLEWYGKTGPDQKEITLGVRLGGYSAESIGKAYFDDIELVKVEASAIPDDVSPSLWYSVASSAATKTETESVPQKSTKLFCLLAAAFLLLCLLLRPWLSSTEKRFSVLALIVIALLAVGLRVFLALQVAGYSVDVNCFTAWSQQMAALGPAKFYLNIGFCDYPPGYMLLCWITGGLMNAFGAYNTAVGQPGLLLVKLWPILFDLAGAALLYLYAKKRLGAFPALFVAALYALNPAVLVNGAAWGQADSVLTFFLLVCCIFAMERKWQFALPVYVTAVLLKPQALLFGPVLLIWLLWVLFSQKEKRNLRGLAIGFGASIVVAAAIIVPFSVEQEHP
;
A
#
# COMPACT_ATOMS: atom_id res chain seq x y z
N VAL A 1 -30.67 12.56 -13.95
CA VAL A 1 -29.52 13.38 -13.49
C VAL A 1 -29.56 14.70 -14.23
N GLU A 2 -29.68 15.81 -13.48
CA GLU A 2 -29.55 17.14 -14.04
C GLU A 2 -28.09 17.56 -14.04
N SER A 3 -27.60 17.97 -15.21
CA SER A 3 -26.28 18.50 -15.52
C SER A 3 -25.22 18.38 -14.44
N MET A 4 -24.27 17.54 -14.69
CA MET A 4 -23.03 17.43 -13.89
C MET A 4 -21.90 18.01 -14.72
N GLY A 5 -21.01 18.79 -14.11
CA GLY A 5 -19.76 19.14 -14.76
C GLY A 5 -18.95 17.89 -15.13
N ASP A 6 -18.03 18.03 -16.06
CA ASP A 6 -17.24 16.93 -16.67
C ASP A 6 -16.34 16.15 -15.69
N GLU A 7 -16.32 16.51 -14.41
CA GLU A 7 -15.49 15.89 -13.39
C GLU A 7 -16.35 15.29 -12.27
N GLY A 8 -16.34 13.98 -12.11
CA GLY A 8 -17.01 13.31 -10.99
C GLY A 8 -17.60 11.95 -11.36
N ASN A 9 -17.96 11.22 -10.34
CA ASN A 9 -18.66 9.94 -10.48
C ASN A 9 -20.16 10.17 -10.48
N GLY A 10 -20.84 10.32 -11.58
CA GLY A 10 -22.27 10.52 -11.75
C GLY A 10 -23.19 10.02 -10.64
N ALA A 11 -24.47 9.92 -10.91
CA ALA A 11 -25.43 9.29 -9.98
C ALA A 11 -25.19 7.77 -9.92
N ASN A 12 -24.97 7.23 -8.73
CA ASN A 12 -24.56 5.83 -8.57
C ASN A 12 -25.11 5.21 -7.28
N PHE A 13 -25.01 3.88 -7.21
CA PHE A 13 -25.17 3.12 -5.98
C PHE A 13 -23.81 2.88 -5.32
N GLY A 14 -23.78 2.85 -3.99
CA GLY A 14 -22.62 2.46 -3.22
C GLY A 14 -23.04 1.66 -1.99
N ILE A 15 -22.13 0.88 -1.46
CA ILE A 15 -22.32 0.22 -0.16
C ILE A 15 -21.66 1.09 0.89
N GLU A 16 -22.38 1.42 1.97
CA GLU A 16 -21.79 2.14 3.11
C GLU A 16 -20.67 1.31 3.72
N ASP A 17 -19.64 2.01 4.19
CA ASP A 17 -18.40 1.41 4.74
C ASP A 17 -17.56 0.59 3.75
N LEU A 18 -17.92 0.57 2.47
CA LEU A 18 -17.12 -0.03 1.40
C LEU A 18 -16.79 1.00 0.32
N TYR A 19 -15.56 0.91 -0.21
CA TYR A 19 -15.12 1.75 -1.34
C TYR A 19 -15.51 1.11 -2.68
N THR A 20 -16.78 0.68 -2.79
CA THR A 20 -17.32 0.10 -4.01
C THR A 20 -18.61 0.82 -4.41
N SER A 21 -18.77 1.04 -5.70
CA SER A 21 -19.94 1.67 -6.29
C SER A 21 -20.27 1.07 -7.66
N SER A 22 -21.49 1.28 -8.11
CA SER A 22 -21.87 1.03 -9.50
C SER A 22 -21.18 2.02 -10.44
N THR A 23 -21.28 1.79 -11.74
CA THR A 23 -21.06 2.82 -12.76
C THR A 23 -21.98 3.99 -12.51
N GLY A 24 -21.51 5.22 -12.79
CA GLY A 24 -22.31 6.43 -12.63
C GLY A 24 -23.12 6.73 -13.88
N LEU A 25 -24.32 7.29 -13.69
CA LEU A 25 -25.09 7.93 -14.74
C LEU A 25 -24.85 9.44 -14.69
N TYR A 26 -24.63 9.99 -15.85
CA TYR A 26 -24.42 11.43 -16.06
C TYR A 26 -25.61 12.01 -16.82
N ASP A 27 -25.61 13.28 -17.09
CA ASP A 27 -26.60 14.06 -17.85
C ASP A 27 -27.62 13.23 -18.64
N THR A 28 -28.76 12.90 -17.99
CA THR A 28 -29.77 12.04 -18.60
C THR A 28 -30.86 12.86 -19.34
N ASP A 29 -30.61 14.15 -19.55
CA ASP A 29 -31.55 15.08 -20.22
C ASP A 29 -32.98 15.04 -19.64
N GLY A 30 -33.09 14.84 -18.32
CA GLY A 30 -34.37 14.72 -17.64
C GLY A 30 -35.09 13.39 -17.89
N GLN A 31 -34.45 12.43 -18.54
CA GLN A 31 -35.03 11.10 -18.77
C GLN A 31 -34.64 10.14 -17.65
N TRP A 32 -35.58 9.27 -17.29
CA TRP A 32 -35.29 8.16 -16.41
C TRP A 32 -34.44 7.13 -17.13
N GLN A 33 -33.33 6.67 -16.51
CA GLN A 33 -32.48 5.62 -17.01
C GLN A 33 -32.38 4.52 -15.96
N TYR A 34 -32.36 3.26 -16.43
CA TYR A 34 -32.22 2.10 -15.59
C TYR A 34 -30.74 1.88 -15.25
N LEU A 35 -30.46 1.68 -13.97
CA LEU A 35 -29.13 1.35 -13.46
C LEU A 35 -29.20 0.03 -12.70
N GLU A 36 -28.43 -0.93 -13.14
CA GLU A 36 -28.33 -2.25 -12.55
C GLU A 36 -26.90 -2.49 -12.05
N TRP A 37 -26.80 -3.09 -10.87
CA TRP A 37 -25.52 -3.35 -10.25
C TRP A 37 -25.54 -4.67 -9.49
N TYR A 38 -24.65 -5.58 -9.87
CA TYR A 38 -24.54 -6.90 -9.28
C TYR A 38 -23.43 -6.92 -8.21
N GLY A 39 -23.74 -7.55 -7.09
CA GLY A 39 -22.78 -7.73 -6.02
C GLY A 39 -22.95 -9.05 -5.27
N LYS A 40 -21.86 -9.47 -4.66
CA LYS A 40 -21.79 -10.68 -3.85
C LYS A 40 -21.68 -10.29 -2.38
N THR A 41 -22.63 -10.76 -1.56
CA THR A 41 -22.61 -10.62 -0.10
C THR A 41 -21.76 -11.70 0.56
N GLY A 42 -21.26 -11.42 1.75
CA GLY A 42 -20.50 -12.38 2.55
C GLY A 42 -21.37 -13.53 3.09
N PRO A 43 -20.77 -14.68 3.41
CA PRO A 43 -21.51 -15.87 3.83
C PRO A 43 -22.32 -15.69 5.12
N ASP A 44 -21.84 -14.85 6.04
CA ASP A 44 -22.48 -14.58 7.33
C ASP A 44 -23.06 -13.16 7.44
N GLN A 45 -23.09 -12.42 6.34
CA GLN A 45 -23.58 -11.04 6.31
C GLN A 45 -25.12 -11.05 6.39
N LYS A 46 -25.66 -10.36 7.41
CA LYS A 46 -27.09 -10.28 7.65
C LYS A 46 -27.73 -8.99 7.17
N GLU A 47 -26.91 -7.94 7.06
CA GLU A 47 -27.36 -6.62 6.71
C GLU A 47 -26.40 -6.00 5.69
N ILE A 48 -26.94 -5.14 4.86
CA ILE A 48 -26.22 -4.33 3.90
C ILE A 48 -26.87 -2.94 3.85
N THR A 49 -26.09 -1.90 3.90
CA THR A 49 -26.59 -0.53 3.73
C THR A 49 -26.24 -0.04 2.35
N LEU A 50 -27.26 0.07 1.50
CA LEU A 50 -27.14 0.62 0.15
C LEU A 50 -27.33 2.13 0.21
N GLY A 51 -26.34 2.86 -0.30
CA GLY A 51 -26.40 4.30 -0.47
C GLY A 51 -26.65 4.69 -1.91
N VAL A 52 -27.54 5.66 -2.13
CA VAL A 52 -27.67 6.37 -3.42
C VAL A 52 -26.83 7.62 -3.34
N ARG A 53 -26.04 7.89 -4.36
CA ARG A 53 -25.04 8.97 -4.32
C ARG A 53 -25.04 9.77 -5.61
N LEU A 54 -24.69 11.05 -5.48
CA LEU A 54 -24.22 11.87 -6.57
C LEU A 54 -22.73 12.15 -6.33
N GLY A 55 -21.88 11.56 -7.17
CA GLY A 55 -20.42 11.64 -6.98
C GLY A 55 -19.79 10.46 -6.25
N GLY A 56 -18.56 10.62 -5.84
CA GLY A 56 -17.73 9.57 -5.20
C GLY A 56 -16.77 10.13 -4.18
N TYR A 57 -15.95 9.25 -3.61
CA TYR A 57 -15.07 9.58 -2.48
C TYR A 57 -13.98 10.63 -2.78
N SER A 58 -13.58 10.82 -4.02
CA SER A 58 -12.44 11.68 -4.38
C SER A 58 -12.77 12.76 -5.42
N ALA A 59 -14.06 12.91 -5.80
CA ALA A 59 -14.46 13.88 -6.79
C ALA A 59 -15.67 14.66 -6.28
N GLU A 60 -15.60 16.00 -6.34
CA GLU A 60 -16.74 16.84 -6.16
C GLU A 60 -17.67 16.69 -7.36
N SER A 61 -18.95 16.46 -7.10
CA SER A 61 -20.00 16.43 -8.12
C SER A 61 -21.03 17.48 -7.81
N ILE A 62 -21.26 18.36 -8.76
CA ILE A 62 -22.24 19.46 -8.65
C ILE A 62 -23.41 19.12 -9.53
N GLY A 63 -24.63 19.06 -8.96
CA GLY A 63 -25.83 18.76 -9.73
C GLY A 63 -26.93 18.20 -8.86
N LYS A 64 -27.91 17.55 -9.50
CA LYS A 64 -29.02 16.87 -8.84
C LYS A 64 -29.26 15.53 -9.49
N ALA A 65 -29.52 14.53 -8.67
CA ALA A 65 -29.98 13.23 -9.12
C ALA A 65 -31.26 12.84 -8.38
N TYR A 66 -32.18 12.22 -9.09
CA TYR A 66 -33.40 11.65 -8.54
C TYR A 66 -33.31 10.14 -8.72
N PHE A 67 -33.70 9.42 -7.69
CA PHE A 67 -33.73 7.95 -7.68
C PHE A 67 -35.13 7.52 -7.34
N ASP A 68 -35.64 6.51 -8.05
CA ASP A 68 -36.94 5.93 -7.83
C ASP A 68 -36.91 4.43 -8.11
N ASP A 69 -37.91 3.69 -7.65
CA ASP A 69 -38.09 2.26 -7.87
C ASP A 69 -36.82 1.42 -7.53
N ILE A 70 -36.17 1.73 -6.38
CA ILE A 70 -34.97 1.01 -5.94
C ILE A 70 -35.36 -0.36 -5.39
N GLU A 71 -34.85 -1.40 -6.02
CA GLU A 71 -35.10 -2.77 -5.62
C GLU A 71 -33.78 -3.53 -5.37
N LEU A 72 -33.74 -4.34 -4.32
CA LEU A 72 -32.63 -5.27 -4.02
C LEU A 72 -33.14 -6.70 -4.12
N VAL A 73 -32.68 -7.43 -5.11
CA VAL A 73 -33.15 -8.79 -5.41
C VAL A 73 -32.00 -9.78 -5.29
N LYS A 74 -32.26 -10.91 -4.66
CA LYS A 74 -31.32 -12.05 -4.68
C LYS A 74 -31.46 -12.78 -6.00
N VAL A 75 -30.37 -12.88 -6.74
CA VAL A 75 -30.29 -13.62 -8.02
C VAL A 75 -29.35 -14.82 -7.91
N GLU A 76 -29.62 -15.84 -8.69
CA GLU A 76 -28.70 -16.96 -8.86
C GLU A 76 -27.51 -16.54 -9.75
N ALA A 77 -26.35 -17.14 -9.52
CA ALA A 77 -25.12 -16.79 -10.26
C ALA A 77 -25.26 -16.96 -11.79
N SER A 78 -26.12 -17.88 -12.22
CA SER A 78 -26.45 -18.12 -13.64
C SER A 78 -27.31 -17.04 -14.28
N ALA A 79 -27.91 -16.16 -13.50
CA ALA A 79 -28.73 -15.05 -13.98
C ALA A 79 -27.93 -13.76 -14.20
N ILE A 80 -26.64 -13.75 -13.81
CA ILE A 80 -25.75 -12.62 -14.03
C ILE A 80 -25.19 -12.73 -15.46
N PRO A 81 -25.24 -11.65 -16.26
CA PRO A 81 -24.65 -11.65 -17.60
C PRO A 81 -23.17 -12.01 -17.57
N ASP A 82 -22.70 -12.78 -18.58
CA ASP A 82 -21.32 -13.29 -18.64
C ASP A 82 -20.26 -12.17 -18.72
N ASP A 83 -20.66 -11.00 -19.19
CA ASP A 83 -19.83 -9.78 -19.31
C ASP A 83 -19.78 -8.94 -18.04
N VAL A 84 -20.58 -9.28 -17.02
CA VAL A 84 -20.65 -8.55 -15.76
C VAL A 84 -19.92 -9.29 -14.65
N SER A 85 -18.95 -8.63 -14.04
CA SER A 85 -18.27 -9.13 -12.84
C SER A 85 -18.91 -8.55 -11.59
N PRO A 86 -19.54 -9.37 -10.72
CA PRO A 86 -20.16 -8.88 -9.50
C PRO A 86 -19.15 -8.23 -8.56
N SER A 87 -19.49 -7.06 -8.05
CA SER A 87 -18.71 -6.38 -7.01
C SER A 87 -18.80 -7.14 -5.68
N LEU A 88 -17.78 -7.03 -4.83
CA LEU A 88 -17.85 -7.57 -3.47
C LEU A 88 -18.57 -6.57 -2.56
N TRP A 89 -19.75 -6.94 -2.07
CA TRP A 89 -20.59 -6.13 -1.18
C TRP A 89 -20.39 -6.51 0.29
N TYR A 90 -19.22 -7.00 0.62
CA TYR A 90 -18.89 -7.32 2.01
C TYR A 90 -17.46 -6.90 2.31
N SER A 91 -17.28 -6.33 3.48
CA SER A 91 -16.00 -6.29 4.14
C SER A 91 -15.98 -7.49 5.08
N VAL A 92 -14.99 -8.34 4.94
CA VAL A 92 -14.84 -9.50 5.81
C VAL A 92 -14.55 -9.09 7.27
N ALA A 93 -14.42 -7.79 7.51
CA ALA A 93 -14.25 -7.19 8.84
C ALA A 93 -15.59 -6.91 9.58
N SER A 94 -16.75 -7.07 8.96
CA SER A 94 -18.01 -6.47 9.44
C SER A 94 -18.96 -7.40 10.19
N SER A 95 -18.53 -8.49 10.81
CA SER A 95 -19.44 -9.19 11.73
C SER A 95 -19.43 -8.68 13.19
N ALA A 96 -18.74 -7.58 13.48
CA ALA A 96 -18.66 -7.03 14.83
C ALA A 96 -18.38 -5.51 14.92
N ALA A 97 -18.80 -4.71 13.94
CA ALA A 97 -18.66 -3.26 14.07
C ALA A 97 -19.96 -2.63 14.58
N THR A 98 -20.11 -2.59 15.89
CA THR A 98 -20.86 -1.54 16.58
C THR A 98 -20.39 -0.17 16.04
N LYS A 99 -21.35 0.72 15.74
CA LYS A 99 -21.11 2.13 15.35
C LYS A 99 -19.94 2.71 16.15
N THR A 100 -18.82 2.93 15.48
CA THR A 100 -17.73 3.64 16.11
C THR A 100 -17.79 5.07 15.60
N GLU A 101 -18.18 5.96 16.51
CA GLU A 101 -18.00 7.40 16.41
C GLU A 101 -16.58 7.70 15.92
N THR A 102 -16.41 8.80 15.19
CA THR A 102 -15.13 9.35 14.71
C THR A 102 -14.15 9.42 15.88
N GLU A 103 -13.45 8.33 16.17
CA GLU A 103 -12.44 8.32 17.20
C GLU A 103 -11.23 9.13 16.71
N SER A 104 -11.05 10.28 17.34
CA SER A 104 -9.75 10.95 17.46
C SER A 104 -8.68 9.88 17.72
N VAL A 105 -7.55 9.95 17.02
CA VAL A 105 -6.39 9.04 17.18
C VAL A 105 -6.27 8.64 18.65
N PRO A 106 -6.39 7.34 18.99
CA PRO A 106 -6.56 6.95 20.38
C PRO A 106 -5.40 7.47 21.21
N GLN A 107 -5.69 8.13 22.30
CA GLN A 107 -4.69 8.67 23.24
C GLN A 107 -3.69 7.59 23.72
N LYS A 108 -4.08 6.32 23.63
CA LYS A 108 -3.23 5.13 23.83
C LYS A 108 -2.11 5.02 22.79
N SER A 109 -2.37 5.33 21.52
CA SER A 109 -1.37 5.26 20.44
C SER A 109 -0.28 6.30 20.62
N THR A 110 -0.66 7.53 21.00
CA THR A 110 0.30 8.61 21.27
C THR A 110 1.18 8.28 22.49
N LYS A 111 0.60 7.72 23.56
CA LYS A 111 1.36 7.28 24.74
C LYS A 111 2.33 6.16 24.40
N LEU A 112 1.89 5.19 23.59
CA LEU A 112 2.74 4.09 23.12
C LEU A 112 3.90 4.62 22.26
N PHE A 113 3.62 5.56 21.35
CA PHE A 113 4.65 6.20 20.54
C PHE A 113 5.69 6.92 21.40
N CYS A 114 5.26 7.73 22.36
CA CYS A 114 6.17 8.43 23.27
C CYS A 114 7.01 7.46 24.11
N LEU A 115 6.41 6.35 24.57
CA LEU A 115 7.13 5.31 25.33
C LEU A 115 8.19 4.64 24.46
N LEU A 116 7.83 4.25 23.21
CA LEU A 116 8.76 3.64 22.26
C LEU A 116 9.88 4.60 21.87
N ALA A 117 9.57 5.89 21.68
CA ALA A 117 10.56 6.92 21.39
C ALA A 117 11.55 7.10 22.55
N ALA A 118 11.04 7.16 23.80
CA ALA A 118 11.87 7.26 24.99
C ALA A 118 12.74 6.00 25.18
N ALA A 119 12.16 4.81 25.00
CA ALA A 119 12.89 3.55 25.08
C ALA A 119 13.97 3.45 23.99
N PHE A 120 13.68 3.91 22.78
CA PHE A 120 14.63 3.96 21.68
C PHE A 120 15.81 4.89 21.97
N LEU A 121 15.54 6.12 22.47
CA LEU A 121 16.58 7.06 22.87
C LEU A 121 17.44 6.50 23.98
N LEU A 122 16.83 5.88 24.99
CA LEU A 122 17.55 5.22 26.07
C LEU A 122 18.44 4.09 25.54
N LEU A 123 17.91 3.26 24.62
CA LEU A 123 18.68 2.19 23.96
C LEU A 123 19.89 2.76 23.20
N CYS A 124 19.70 3.85 22.45
CA CYS A 124 20.79 4.53 21.75
C CYS A 124 21.89 5.01 22.70
N LEU A 125 21.51 5.58 23.85
CA LEU A 125 22.45 6.04 24.88
C LEU A 125 23.19 4.86 25.54
N LEU A 126 22.49 3.79 25.87
CA LEU A 126 23.06 2.60 26.49
C LEU A 126 24.00 1.81 25.54
N LEU A 127 23.70 1.79 24.25
CA LEU A 127 24.53 1.14 23.25
C LEU A 127 25.78 1.94 22.88
N ARG A 128 25.79 3.25 23.11
CA ARG A 128 26.92 4.13 22.76
C ARG A 128 28.29 3.66 23.24
N PRO A 129 28.49 3.25 24.52
CA PRO A 129 29.81 2.77 25.00
C PRO A 129 30.22 1.42 24.41
N TRP A 130 29.28 0.61 23.95
CA TRP A 130 29.53 -0.70 23.36
C TRP A 130 29.90 -0.62 21.88
N LEU A 131 29.73 0.55 21.25
CA LEU A 131 30.06 0.84 19.85
C LEU A 131 31.57 0.75 19.55
N SER A 132 32.43 0.62 20.54
CA SER A 132 33.88 0.54 20.41
C SER A 132 34.44 -0.89 20.48
N SER A 133 33.61 -1.93 20.72
CA SER A 133 34.05 -3.32 20.89
C SER A 133 34.17 -4.06 19.55
N THR A 134 35.28 -4.78 19.33
CA THR A 134 35.67 -5.42 18.08
C THR A 134 35.40 -6.90 17.98
N GLU A 135 34.73 -7.54 18.94
CA GLU A 135 34.56 -8.99 18.97
C GLU A 135 33.47 -9.51 17.99
N LYS A 136 33.89 -10.37 17.04
CA LYS A 136 33.00 -10.94 15.99
C LYS A 136 31.80 -11.73 16.54
N ARG A 137 32.01 -12.52 17.63
CA ARG A 137 30.92 -13.31 18.22
C ARG A 137 29.83 -12.45 18.84
N PHE A 138 30.24 -11.39 19.50
CA PHE A 138 29.32 -10.42 20.08
C PHE A 138 28.47 -9.72 19.02
N SER A 139 29.08 -9.37 17.87
CA SER A 139 28.36 -8.73 16.75
C SER A 139 27.28 -9.64 16.15
N VAL A 140 27.51 -10.96 16.09
CA VAL A 140 26.51 -11.92 15.58
C VAL A 140 25.35 -12.07 16.57
N LEU A 141 25.64 -12.21 17.86
CA LEU A 141 24.61 -12.30 18.90
C LEU A 141 23.74 -11.02 18.93
N ALA A 142 24.38 -9.85 18.88
CA ALA A 142 23.69 -8.57 18.84
C ALA A 142 22.79 -8.45 17.60
N LEU A 143 23.25 -8.90 16.43
CA LEU A 143 22.44 -8.93 15.22
C LEU A 143 21.18 -9.81 15.39
N ILE A 144 21.34 -10.98 15.97
CA ILE A 144 20.23 -11.91 16.23
C ILE A 144 19.22 -11.26 17.19
N VAL A 145 19.71 -10.66 18.29
CA VAL A 145 18.83 -9.98 19.26
C VAL A 145 18.08 -8.82 18.61
N ILE A 146 18.75 -7.96 17.83
CA ILE A 146 18.12 -6.85 17.11
C ILE A 146 17.06 -7.39 16.13
N ALA A 147 17.38 -8.45 15.39
CA ALA A 147 16.45 -9.04 14.44
C ALA A 147 15.20 -9.61 15.14
N LEU A 148 15.38 -10.36 16.24
CA LEU A 148 14.27 -10.91 17.01
C LEU A 148 13.38 -9.81 17.61
N LEU A 149 13.99 -8.77 18.17
CA LEU A 149 13.25 -7.61 18.69
C LEU A 149 12.52 -6.89 17.57
N ALA A 150 13.16 -6.67 16.42
CA ALA A 150 12.56 -5.97 15.28
C ALA A 150 11.34 -6.73 14.73
N VAL A 151 11.44 -8.07 14.61
CA VAL A 151 10.32 -8.91 14.18
C VAL A 151 9.23 -8.96 15.24
N GLY A 152 9.61 -9.27 16.49
CA GLY A 152 8.66 -9.42 17.60
C GLY A 152 7.83 -8.15 17.84
N LEU A 153 8.49 -6.97 17.86
CA LEU A 153 7.79 -5.70 18.01
C LEU A 153 6.83 -5.42 16.84
N ARG A 154 7.22 -5.73 15.60
CA ARG A 154 6.37 -5.50 14.43
C ARG A 154 5.14 -6.41 14.45
N VAL A 155 5.32 -7.69 14.70
CA VAL A 155 4.20 -8.63 14.80
C VAL A 155 3.26 -8.24 15.96
N PHE A 156 3.84 -7.90 17.11
CA PHE A 156 3.06 -7.44 18.26
C PHE A 156 2.24 -6.18 17.91
N LEU A 157 2.88 -5.14 17.37
CA LEU A 157 2.18 -3.89 17.01
C LEU A 157 1.14 -4.12 15.91
N ALA A 158 1.45 -4.94 14.92
CA ALA A 158 0.53 -5.24 13.83
C ALA A 158 -0.75 -5.91 14.32
N LEU A 159 -0.65 -6.78 15.33
CA LEU A 159 -1.80 -7.49 15.88
C LEU A 159 -2.54 -6.68 16.95
N GLN A 160 -1.85 -5.82 17.71
CA GLN A 160 -2.46 -5.08 18.82
C GLN A 160 -3.02 -3.70 18.44
N VAL A 161 -2.67 -3.18 17.28
CA VAL A 161 -3.09 -1.85 16.82
C VAL A 161 -3.92 -2.02 15.54
N ALA A 162 -5.15 -1.53 15.53
CA ALA A 162 -6.01 -1.58 14.35
C ALA A 162 -5.38 -0.90 13.11
N GLY A 163 -4.63 0.16 13.33
CA GLY A 163 -4.15 1.05 12.28
C GLY A 163 -5.14 2.17 11.98
N TYR A 164 -4.90 2.92 10.91
CA TYR A 164 -5.86 3.90 10.43
C TYR A 164 -6.92 3.18 9.60
N SER A 165 -8.17 3.30 10.02
CA SER A 165 -9.27 2.48 9.50
C SER A 165 -9.45 2.63 7.98
N VAL A 166 -9.33 3.86 7.46
CA VAL A 166 -9.47 4.12 6.02
C VAL A 166 -8.40 3.35 5.22
N ASP A 167 -7.14 3.43 5.61
CA ASP A 167 -6.04 2.76 4.90
C ASP A 167 -6.16 1.24 4.99
N VAL A 168 -6.44 0.71 6.19
CA VAL A 168 -6.60 -0.75 6.39
C VAL A 168 -7.77 -1.28 5.58
N ASN A 169 -8.89 -0.56 5.55
CA ASN A 169 -10.06 -0.95 4.76
C ASN A 169 -9.78 -0.89 3.25
N CYS A 170 -9.11 0.16 2.76
CA CYS A 170 -8.69 0.26 1.36
C CYS A 170 -7.78 -0.91 0.97
N PHE A 171 -6.71 -1.17 1.72
CA PHE A 171 -5.80 -2.27 1.42
C PHE A 171 -6.48 -3.64 1.50
N THR A 172 -7.43 -3.81 2.43
CA THR A 172 -8.22 -5.03 2.54
C THR A 172 -9.12 -5.21 1.30
N ALA A 173 -9.89 -4.18 0.96
CA ALA A 173 -10.78 -4.20 -0.20
C ALA A 173 -10.02 -4.43 -1.50
N TRP A 174 -8.92 -3.69 -1.73
CA TRP A 174 -8.09 -3.85 -2.91
C TRP A 174 -7.46 -5.25 -2.99
N SER A 175 -7.03 -5.81 -1.87
CA SER A 175 -6.47 -7.17 -1.85
C SER A 175 -7.51 -8.21 -2.24
N GLN A 176 -8.72 -8.11 -1.71
CA GLN A 176 -9.81 -9.02 -2.01
C GLN A 176 -10.27 -8.89 -3.47
N GLN A 177 -10.45 -7.65 -3.95
CA GLN A 177 -10.83 -7.37 -5.34
C GLN A 177 -9.76 -7.87 -6.32
N MET A 178 -8.48 -7.63 -6.04
CA MET A 178 -7.38 -8.14 -6.85
C MET A 178 -7.35 -9.67 -6.92
N ALA A 179 -7.64 -10.34 -5.81
CA ALA A 179 -7.70 -11.81 -5.78
C ALA A 179 -8.93 -12.37 -6.51
N ALA A 180 -10.04 -11.64 -6.50
CA ALA A 180 -11.28 -12.05 -7.15
C ALA A 180 -11.30 -11.79 -8.65
N LEU A 181 -10.81 -10.64 -9.09
CA LEU A 181 -10.94 -10.15 -10.46
C LEU A 181 -9.64 -10.23 -11.28
N GLY A 182 -8.50 -10.29 -10.60
CA GLY A 182 -7.20 -10.16 -11.23
C GLY A 182 -6.87 -8.75 -11.70
N PRO A 183 -5.64 -8.53 -12.21
CA PRO A 183 -5.16 -7.22 -12.62
C PRO A 183 -6.00 -6.57 -13.72
N ALA A 184 -6.39 -7.33 -14.75
CA ALA A 184 -7.04 -6.82 -15.95
C ALA A 184 -8.38 -6.12 -15.66
N LYS A 185 -9.16 -6.65 -14.71
CA LYS A 185 -10.49 -6.15 -14.36
C LYS A 185 -10.51 -5.25 -13.14
N PHE A 186 -9.39 -5.12 -12.42
CA PHE A 186 -9.37 -4.43 -11.13
C PHE A 186 -9.83 -2.97 -11.23
N TYR A 187 -9.17 -2.15 -12.06
CA TYR A 187 -9.50 -0.72 -12.15
C TYR A 187 -10.85 -0.44 -12.82
N LEU A 188 -11.41 -1.39 -13.53
CA LEU A 188 -12.75 -1.27 -14.11
C LEU A 188 -13.87 -1.44 -13.07
N ASN A 189 -13.58 -2.16 -11.97
CA ASN A 189 -14.60 -2.59 -11.01
C ASN A 189 -14.37 -2.03 -9.59
N ILE A 190 -13.34 -1.22 -9.37
CA ILE A 190 -13.07 -0.58 -8.09
C ILE A 190 -13.58 0.86 -8.08
N GLY A 191 -14.37 1.21 -7.08
CA GLY A 191 -14.92 2.58 -6.97
C GLY A 191 -13.88 3.63 -6.57
N PHE A 192 -12.82 3.21 -5.89
CA PHE A 192 -11.74 4.10 -5.47
C PHE A 192 -10.41 3.35 -5.34
N CYS A 193 -9.38 3.85 -6.00
CA CYS A 193 -7.99 3.43 -5.82
C CYS A 193 -7.05 4.55 -6.25
N ASP A 194 -6.33 5.14 -5.29
CA ASP A 194 -5.34 6.20 -5.50
C ASP A 194 -3.90 5.67 -5.61
N TYR A 195 -3.74 4.35 -5.56
CA TYR A 195 -2.44 3.69 -5.71
C TYR A 195 -2.22 3.20 -7.15
N PRO A 196 -0.97 3.30 -7.66
CA PRO A 196 -0.62 2.81 -8.98
C PRO A 196 -0.50 1.28 -9.02
N PRO A 197 -0.44 0.69 -10.23
CA PRO A 197 -0.50 -0.76 -10.46
C PRO A 197 0.53 -1.59 -9.68
N GLY A 198 1.70 -1.04 -9.41
CA GLY A 198 2.77 -1.78 -8.72
C GLY A 198 2.37 -2.23 -7.31
N TYR A 199 1.70 -1.37 -6.54
CA TYR A 199 1.25 -1.76 -5.20
C TYR A 199 0.08 -2.74 -5.26
N MET A 200 -0.76 -2.65 -6.28
CA MET A 200 -1.87 -3.58 -6.49
C MET A 200 -1.38 -5.01 -6.72
N LEU A 201 -0.20 -5.22 -7.30
CA LEU A 201 0.41 -6.56 -7.39
C LEU A 201 0.71 -7.14 -6.00
N LEU A 202 1.14 -6.31 -5.05
CA LEU A 202 1.33 -6.73 -3.66
C LEU A 202 -0.02 -7.04 -2.99
N CYS A 203 -1.04 -6.22 -3.24
CA CYS A 203 -2.41 -6.48 -2.80
C CYS A 203 -2.96 -7.79 -3.38
N TRP A 204 -2.64 -8.11 -4.63
CA TRP A 204 -3.04 -9.38 -5.25
C TRP A 204 -2.48 -10.59 -4.49
N ILE A 205 -1.19 -10.55 -4.16
CA ILE A 205 -0.57 -11.60 -3.34
C ILE A 205 -1.22 -11.66 -1.96
N THR A 206 -1.47 -10.51 -1.32
CA THR A 206 -2.16 -10.46 -0.01
C THR A 206 -3.53 -11.11 -0.07
N GLY A 207 -4.34 -10.78 -1.08
CA GLY A 207 -5.66 -11.38 -1.26
C GLY A 207 -5.59 -12.89 -1.53
N GLY A 208 -4.59 -13.34 -2.31
CA GLY A 208 -4.31 -14.77 -2.49
C GLY A 208 -3.96 -15.49 -1.19
N LEU A 209 -3.15 -14.85 -0.32
CA LEU A 209 -2.86 -15.38 1.01
C LEU A 209 -4.08 -15.38 1.93
N MET A 210 -4.91 -14.33 1.90
CA MET A 210 -6.18 -14.30 2.62
C MET A 210 -7.08 -15.47 2.22
N ASN A 211 -7.21 -15.74 0.91
CA ASN A 211 -7.97 -16.87 0.40
C ASN A 211 -7.38 -18.22 0.85
N ALA A 212 -6.05 -18.38 0.74
CA ALA A 212 -5.38 -19.63 1.07
C ALA A 212 -5.48 -20.00 2.55
N PHE A 213 -5.47 -19.01 3.44
CA PHE A 213 -5.51 -19.21 4.89
C PHE A 213 -6.90 -18.97 5.51
N GLY A 214 -7.91 -18.56 4.73
CA GLY A 214 -9.20 -18.15 5.26
C GLY A 214 -9.12 -16.95 6.21
N ALA A 215 -8.08 -16.10 6.05
CA ALA A 215 -7.72 -15.04 6.98
C ALA A 215 -8.26 -13.69 6.52
N TYR A 216 -9.57 -13.57 6.43
CA TYR A 216 -10.23 -12.36 5.93
C TYR A 216 -10.52 -11.32 7.03
N ASN A 217 -10.63 -11.76 8.29
CA ASN A 217 -10.92 -10.87 9.39
C ASN A 217 -9.71 -9.98 9.72
N THR A 218 -9.87 -8.67 9.59
CA THR A 218 -8.84 -7.66 9.86
C THR A 218 -9.05 -6.91 11.18
N ALA A 219 -9.88 -7.45 12.08
CA ALA A 219 -10.00 -6.92 13.43
C ALA A 219 -8.69 -7.10 14.22
N VAL A 220 -8.56 -6.35 15.30
CA VAL A 220 -7.39 -6.43 16.20
C VAL A 220 -7.21 -7.87 16.71
N GLY A 221 -5.99 -8.38 16.65
CA GLY A 221 -5.65 -9.75 17.03
C GLY A 221 -5.88 -10.81 15.95
N GLN A 222 -6.46 -10.45 14.82
CA GLN A 222 -6.78 -11.41 13.75
C GLN A 222 -5.66 -11.53 12.70
N PRO A 223 -5.48 -12.69 12.09
CA PRO A 223 -4.42 -12.92 11.10
C PRO A 223 -4.57 -12.07 9.83
N GLY A 224 -5.80 -11.73 9.44
CA GLY A 224 -6.05 -10.86 8.29
C GLY A 224 -5.42 -9.48 8.44
N LEU A 225 -5.47 -8.90 9.65
CA LEU A 225 -4.81 -7.62 9.94
C LEU A 225 -3.29 -7.71 9.75
N LEU A 226 -2.68 -8.83 10.16
CA LEU A 226 -1.25 -9.06 9.94
C LEU A 226 -0.91 -9.20 8.45
N LEU A 227 -1.78 -9.86 7.66
CA LEU A 227 -1.60 -10.00 6.22
C LEU A 227 -1.66 -8.66 5.49
N VAL A 228 -2.58 -7.77 5.87
CA VAL A 228 -2.66 -6.41 5.31
C VAL A 228 -1.38 -5.62 5.59
N LYS A 229 -0.80 -5.78 6.77
CA LYS A 229 0.43 -5.10 7.21
C LYS A 229 1.72 -5.85 6.84
N LEU A 230 1.62 -6.96 6.12
CA LEU A 230 2.74 -7.85 5.81
C LEU A 230 3.86 -7.13 5.06
N TRP A 231 3.51 -6.39 4.00
CA TRP A 231 4.49 -5.76 3.13
C TRP A 231 5.29 -4.65 3.82
N PRO A 232 4.67 -3.68 4.50
CA PRO A 232 5.42 -2.74 5.32
C PRO A 232 6.40 -3.42 6.28
N ILE A 233 5.97 -4.46 6.97
CA ILE A 233 6.81 -5.20 7.92
C ILE A 233 8.01 -5.85 7.21
N LEU A 234 7.78 -6.55 6.10
CA LEU A 234 8.84 -7.25 5.36
C LEU A 234 9.84 -6.25 4.77
N PHE A 235 9.37 -5.15 4.19
CA PHE A 235 10.24 -4.15 3.58
C PHE A 235 11.00 -3.31 4.61
N ASP A 236 10.45 -3.09 5.79
CA ASP A 236 11.18 -2.52 6.93
C ASP A 236 12.35 -3.41 7.35
N LEU A 237 12.10 -4.71 7.52
CA LEU A 237 13.14 -5.68 7.89
C LEU A 237 14.20 -5.80 6.79
N ALA A 238 13.76 -5.83 5.53
CA ALA A 238 14.65 -5.84 4.37
C ALA A 238 15.49 -4.55 4.29
N GLY A 239 14.90 -3.39 4.58
CA GLY A 239 15.59 -2.10 4.66
C GLY A 239 16.66 -2.07 5.76
N ALA A 240 16.34 -2.58 6.95
CA ALA A 240 17.31 -2.73 8.04
C ALA A 240 18.47 -3.64 7.65
N ALA A 241 18.18 -4.80 7.02
CA ALA A 241 19.18 -5.73 6.52
C ALA A 241 20.06 -5.10 5.43
N LEU A 242 19.46 -4.39 4.49
CA LEU A 242 20.16 -3.66 3.43
C LEU A 242 21.12 -2.62 4.01
N LEU A 243 20.67 -1.81 4.96
CA LEU A 243 21.47 -0.81 5.64
C LEU A 243 22.62 -1.45 6.42
N TYR A 244 22.36 -2.57 7.12
CA TYR A 244 23.42 -3.35 7.78
C TYR A 244 24.50 -3.81 6.79
N LEU A 245 24.09 -4.46 5.70
CA LEU A 245 25.02 -5.01 4.72
C LEU A 245 25.84 -3.92 4.02
N TYR A 246 25.20 -2.80 3.71
CA TYR A 246 25.85 -1.66 3.06
C TYR A 246 26.82 -0.94 4.01
N ALA A 247 26.41 -0.67 5.25
CA ALA A 247 27.25 -0.06 6.26
C ALA A 247 28.43 -0.94 6.66
N LYS A 248 28.21 -2.27 6.78
CA LYS A 248 29.26 -3.23 7.15
C LYS A 248 30.45 -3.20 6.20
N LYS A 249 30.21 -3.03 4.90
CA LYS A 249 31.28 -2.91 3.88
C LYS A 249 32.14 -1.66 4.03
N ARG A 250 31.62 -0.61 4.66
CA ARG A 250 32.27 0.71 4.74
C ARG A 250 32.77 1.07 6.14
N LEU A 251 32.02 0.69 7.16
CA LEU A 251 32.24 1.11 8.54
C LEU A 251 32.66 -0.04 9.48
N GLY A 252 32.57 -1.28 8.98
CA GLY A 252 32.78 -2.47 9.80
C GLY A 252 31.48 -3.00 10.45
N ALA A 253 31.58 -4.16 11.14
CA ALA A 253 30.41 -4.89 11.62
C ALA A 253 29.64 -4.14 12.73
N PHE A 254 30.36 -3.51 13.63
CA PHE A 254 29.76 -2.93 14.81
C PHE A 254 28.99 -1.61 14.54
N PRO A 255 29.56 -0.60 13.85
CA PRO A 255 28.78 0.55 13.43
C PRO A 255 27.59 0.19 12.52
N ALA A 256 27.74 -0.87 11.72
CA ALA A 256 26.65 -1.37 10.88
C ALA A 256 25.45 -1.89 11.69
N LEU A 257 25.71 -2.57 12.83
CA LEU A 257 24.66 -2.98 13.75
C LEU A 257 23.88 -1.79 14.31
N PHE A 258 24.60 -0.71 14.64
CA PHE A 258 23.98 0.49 15.13
C PHE A 258 23.06 1.16 14.08
N VAL A 259 23.55 1.26 12.83
CA VAL A 259 22.73 1.79 11.72
C VAL A 259 21.47 0.94 11.50
N ALA A 260 21.63 -0.40 11.53
CA ALA A 260 20.48 -1.29 11.39
C ALA A 260 19.50 -1.18 12.56
N ALA A 261 20.00 -1.10 13.80
CA ALA A 261 19.17 -0.92 14.99
C ALA A 261 18.44 0.43 14.99
N LEU A 262 19.14 1.52 14.61
CA LEU A 262 18.54 2.84 14.46
C LEU A 262 17.36 2.85 13.49
N TYR A 263 17.44 2.11 12.41
CA TYR A 263 16.33 1.97 11.46
C TYR A 263 15.28 0.98 11.98
N ALA A 264 15.68 -0.24 12.31
CA ALA A 264 14.77 -1.32 12.66
C ALA A 264 13.93 -1.07 13.91
N LEU A 265 14.50 -0.37 14.89
CA LEU A 265 13.84 -0.06 16.18
C LEU A 265 13.39 1.40 16.25
N ASN A 266 13.49 2.16 15.15
CA ASN A 266 13.01 3.53 15.10
C ASN A 266 11.49 3.56 15.34
N PRO A 267 11.00 4.32 16.34
CA PRO A 267 9.56 4.38 16.64
C PRO A 267 8.72 4.86 15.46
N ALA A 268 9.21 5.81 14.66
CA ALA A 268 8.48 6.29 13.49
C ALA A 268 8.31 5.19 12.43
N VAL A 269 9.36 4.38 12.18
CA VAL A 269 9.31 3.25 11.25
C VAL A 269 8.38 2.16 11.78
N LEU A 270 8.48 1.83 13.08
CA LEU A 270 7.62 0.82 13.73
C LEU A 270 6.15 1.22 13.68
N VAL A 271 5.85 2.48 14.00
CA VAL A 271 4.48 2.98 14.02
C VAL A 271 3.91 3.08 12.61
N ASN A 272 4.64 3.64 11.65
CA ASN A 272 4.18 3.79 10.28
C ASN A 272 3.92 2.42 9.62
N GLY A 273 4.89 1.50 9.66
CA GLY A 273 4.80 0.22 8.97
C GLY A 273 3.93 -0.80 9.72
N ALA A 274 4.20 -1.04 11.01
CA ALA A 274 3.59 -2.15 11.74
C ALA A 274 2.30 -1.75 12.49
N ALA A 275 2.25 -0.57 13.11
CA ALA A 275 1.06 -0.14 13.82
C ALA A 275 0.01 0.43 12.86
N TRP A 276 0.39 1.36 12.00
CA TRP A 276 -0.51 1.97 11.02
C TRP A 276 -0.82 1.05 9.84
N GLY A 277 0.21 0.40 9.27
CA GLY A 277 0.10 -0.45 8.07
C GLY A 277 0.32 0.30 6.76
N GLN A 278 0.96 1.49 6.79
CA GLN A 278 1.22 2.30 5.60
C GLN A 278 2.29 1.69 4.68
N ALA A 279 2.10 1.87 3.38
CA ALA A 279 2.99 1.37 2.33
C ALA A 279 4.34 2.11 2.22
N ASP A 280 4.61 3.11 3.07
CA ASP A 280 5.81 3.94 3.01
C ASP A 280 7.11 3.16 3.20
N SER A 281 7.07 2.07 3.96
CA SER A 281 8.22 1.17 4.14
C SER A 281 8.63 0.51 2.82
N VAL A 282 7.66 0.14 2.00
CA VAL A 282 7.90 -0.42 0.65
C VAL A 282 8.58 0.64 -0.22
N LEU A 283 8.01 1.83 -0.29
CA LEU A 283 8.59 2.97 -1.02
C LEU A 283 10.01 3.26 -0.55
N THR A 284 10.22 3.39 0.77
CA THR A 284 11.52 3.71 1.38
C THR A 284 12.58 2.67 1.01
N PHE A 285 12.25 1.39 1.02
CA PHE A 285 13.17 0.33 0.63
C PHE A 285 13.65 0.51 -0.82
N PHE A 286 12.74 0.71 -1.77
CA PHE A 286 13.11 0.90 -3.18
C PHE A 286 13.91 2.19 -3.39
N LEU A 287 13.60 3.27 -2.68
CA LEU A 287 14.40 4.51 -2.73
C LEU A 287 15.80 4.30 -2.13
N LEU A 288 15.95 3.55 -1.04
CA LEU A 288 17.26 3.18 -0.48
C LEU A 288 18.09 2.36 -1.49
N VAL A 289 17.49 1.35 -2.13
CA VAL A 289 18.15 0.56 -3.17
C VAL A 289 18.56 1.43 -4.35
N CYS A 290 17.67 2.33 -4.80
CA CYS A 290 17.96 3.30 -5.85
C CYS A 290 19.15 4.20 -5.49
N CYS A 291 19.16 4.78 -4.28
CA CYS A 291 20.26 5.58 -3.77
C CYS A 291 21.58 4.82 -3.78
N ILE A 292 21.60 3.58 -3.28
CA ILE A 292 22.81 2.75 -3.25
C ILE A 292 23.34 2.53 -4.67
N PHE A 293 22.50 2.15 -5.61
CA PHE A 293 22.90 1.96 -6.99
C PHE A 293 23.36 3.28 -7.66
N ALA A 294 22.69 4.38 -7.41
CA ALA A 294 23.10 5.69 -7.91
C ALA A 294 24.46 6.10 -7.34
N MET A 295 24.72 5.90 -6.04
CA MET A 295 26.01 6.16 -5.39
C MET A 295 27.12 5.28 -5.98
N GLU A 296 26.82 4.04 -6.34
CA GLU A 296 27.73 3.11 -7.01
C GLU A 296 27.79 3.33 -8.52
N ARG A 297 27.07 4.34 -9.06
CA ARG A 297 26.97 4.67 -10.50
C ARG A 297 26.47 3.52 -11.37
N LYS A 298 25.70 2.63 -10.80
CA LYS A 298 25.03 1.49 -11.46
C LYS A 298 23.67 1.93 -11.98
N TRP A 299 23.64 2.87 -12.92
CA TRP A 299 22.44 3.47 -13.47
C TRP A 299 21.51 2.43 -14.12
N GLN A 300 22.08 1.32 -14.64
CA GLN A 300 21.31 0.20 -15.18
C GLN A 300 20.36 -0.44 -14.17
N PHE A 301 20.61 -0.25 -12.87
CA PHE A 301 19.74 -0.74 -11.80
C PHE A 301 19.01 0.39 -11.08
N ALA A 302 19.65 1.56 -10.91
CA ALA A 302 19.08 2.70 -10.20
C ALA A 302 17.78 3.19 -10.86
N LEU A 303 17.78 3.35 -12.19
CA LEU A 303 16.63 3.87 -12.91
C LEU A 303 15.41 2.93 -12.89
N PRO A 304 15.52 1.62 -13.23
CA PRO A 304 14.36 0.74 -13.15
C PRO A 304 13.84 0.56 -11.71
N VAL A 305 14.72 0.58 -10.70
CA VAL A 305 14.30 0.56 -9.30
C VAL A 305 13.54 1.84 -8.93
N TYR A 306 13.97 3.01 -9.43
CA TYR A 306 13.24 4.25 -9.22
C TYR A 306 11.86 4.22 -9.88
N VAL A 307 11.77 3.74 -11.11
CA VAL A 307 10.48 3.56 -11.82
C VAL A 307 9.56 2.60 -11.06
N THR A 308 10.11 1.51 -10.52
CA THR A 308 9.35 0.61 -9.63
C THR A 308 8.82 1.36 -8.42
N ALA A 309 9.64 2.19 -7.76
CA ALA A 309 9.22 3.00 -6.61
C ALA A 309 8.06 3.95 -6.97
N VAL A 310 8.11 4.61 -8.13
CA VAL A 310 7.03 5.48 -8.61
C VAL A 310 5.74 4.69 -8.86
N LEU A 311 5.86 3.49 -9.44
CA LEU A 311 4.72 2.62 -9.71
C LEU A 311 4.18 1.91 -8.48
N LEU A 312 4.91 1.90 -7.37
CA LEU A 312 4.42 1.44 -6.06
C LEU A 312 3.68 2.55 -5.32
N LYS A 313 4.24 3.77 -5.33
CA LYS A 313 3.66 4.93 -4.66
C LYS A 313 4.10 6.23 -5.33
N PRO A 314 3.18 7.10 -5.80
CA PRO A 314 3.52 8.30 -6.57
C PRO A 314 4.41 9.28 -5.82
N GLN A 315 4.42 9.24 -4.49
CA GLN A 315 5.30 10.08 -3.65
C GLN A 315 6.79 9.90 -3.96
N ALA A 316 7.18 8.79 -4.61
CA ALA A 316 8.55 8.63 -5.13
C ALA A 316 8.97 9.76 -6.10
N LEU A 317 8.02 10.40 -6.79
CA LEU A 317 8.29 11.53 -7.68
C LEU A 317 8.92 12.71 -6.96
N LEU A 318 8.67 12.91 -5.66
CA LEU A 318 9.29 13.94 -4.84
C LEU A 318 10.81 13.75 -4.73
N PHE A 319 11.28 12.52 -4.87
CA PHE A 319 12.72 12.21 -4.91
C PHE A 319 13.35 12.41 -6.30
N GLY A 320 12.55 12.50 -7.35
CA GLY A 320 12.99 12.66 -8.74
C GLY A 320 13.94 13.80 -8.98
N PRO A 321 13.66 15.04 -8.51
CA PRO A 321 14.57 16.18 -8.66
C PRO A 321 15.95 15.94 -8.06
N VAL A 322 16.03 15.29 -6.90
CA VAL A 322 17.31 14.97 -6.24
C VAL A 322 18.10 13.97 -7.08
N LEU A 323 17.44 12.92 -7.57
CA LEU A 323 18.08 11.92 -8.44
C LEU A 323 18.54 12.52 -9.75
N LEU A 324 17.73 13.40 -10.36
CA LEU A 324 18.06 14.11 -11.59
C LEU A 324 19.27 15.04 -11.41
N ILE A 325 19.28 15.87 -10.36
CA ILE A 325 20.40 16.77 -10.06
C ILE A 325 21.68 15.95 -9.88
N TRP A 326 21.61 14.84 -9.15
CA TRP A 326 22.77 13.96 -8.98
C TRP A 326 23.23 13.37 -10.31
N LEU A 327 22.33 12.88 -11.15
CA LEU A 327 22.64 12.35 -12.47
C LEU A 327 23.34 13.42 -13.34
N LEU A 328 22.76 14.61 -13.41
CA LEU A 328 23.33 15.72 -14.16
C LEU A 328 24.72 16.11 -13.65
N TRP A 329 24.89 16.17 -12.32
CA TRP A 329 26.20 16.42 -11.72
C TRP A 329 27.25 15.36 -12.12
N VAL A 330 26.88 14.07 -12.08
CA VAL A 330 27.78 12.98 -12.53
C VAL A 330 28.10 13.09 -14.01
N LEU A 331 27.13 13.43 -14.86
CA LEU A 331 27.32 13.53 -16.31
C LEU A 331 28.21 14.72 -16.71
N PHE A 332 28.03 15.86 -16.05
CA PHE A 332 28.74 17.10 -16.47
C PHE A 332 29.98 17.37 -15.66
N SER A 333 30.02 17.11 -14.36
CA SER A 333 31.16 17.43 -13.49
C SER A 333 32.16 16.30 -13.36
N GLN A 334 31.75 15.03 -13.57
CA GLN A 334 32.60 13.85 -13.37
C GLN A 334 32.74 13.02 -14.64
N LYS A 335 33.16 13.64 -15.73
CA LYS A 335 33.24 13.04 -17.07
C LYS A 335 33.93 11.68 -17.14
N GLU A 336 35.03 11.48 -16.40
CA GLU A 336 35.77 10.20 -16.35
C GLU A 336 35.01 9.04 -15.67
N LYS A 337 34.08 9.37 -14.80
CA LYS A 337 33.31 8.38 -13.99
C LYS A 337 31.88 8.16 -14.49
N ARG A 338 31.49 8.79 -15.59
CA ARG A 338 30.15 8.63 -16.16
C ARG A 338 29.98 7.25 -16.80
N ASN A 339 28.89 6.58 -16.45
CA ASN A 339 28.52 5.29 -17.03
C ASN A 339 27.39 5.47 -18.04
N LEU A 340 27.70 5.96 -19.23
CA LEU A 340 26.69 6.21 -20.29
C LEU A 340 26.03 4.92 -20.79
N ARG A 341 26.80 3.81 -20.89
CA ARG A 341 26.25 2.52 -21.26
C ARG A 341 25.26 2.02 -20.21
N GLY A 342 25.62 2.13 -18.94
CA GLY A 342 24.74 1.78 -17.84
C GLY A 342 23.47 2.65 -17.80
N LEU A 343 23.59 3.93 -18.14
CA LEU A 343 22.45 4.84 -18.23
C LEU A 343 21.49 4.44 -19.36
N ALA A 344 21.99 4.13 -20.55
CA ALA A 344 21.18 3.69 -21.69
C ALA A 344 20.47 2.35 -21.40
N ILE A 345 21.19 1.39 -20.81
CA ILE A 345 20.61 0.12 -20.38
C ILE A 345 19.53 0.36 -19.31
N GLY A 346 19.81 1.24 -18.33
CA GLY A 346 18.86 1.57 -17.26
C GLY A 346 17.59 2.21 -17.79
N PHE A 347 17.69 3.08 -18.78
CA PHE A 347 16.53 3.68 -19.42
C PHE A 347 15.67 2.63 -20.15
N GLY A 348 16.30 1.76 -20.95
CA GLY A 348 15.61 0.65 -21.61
C GLY A 348 14.98 -0.32 -20.60
N ALA A 349 15.72 -0.69 -19.55
CA ALA A 349 15.19 -1.55 -18.49
C ALA A 349 14.01 -0.91 -17.73
N SER A 350 14.01 0.41 -17.56
CA SER A 350 12.89 1.13 -16.95
C SER A 350 11.60 1.02 -17.76
N ILE A 351 11.71 1.08 -19.09
CA ILE A 351 10.55 0.89 -19.99
C ILE A 351 10.00 -0.54 -19.85
N VAL A 352 10.89 -1.54 -19.84
CA VAL A 352 10.48 -2.94 -19.68
C VAL A 352 9.80 -3.18 -18.33
N VAL A 353 10.38 -2.64 -17.25
CA VAL A 353 9.78 -2.74 -15.90
C VAL A 353 8.43 -2.04 -15.86
N ALA A 354 8.32 -0.83 -16.41
CA ALA A 354 7.05 -0.11 -16.46
C ALA A 354 6.00 -0.91 -17.23
N ALA A 355 6.35 -1.43 -18.41
CA ALA A 355 5.46 -2.27 -19.19
C ALA A 355 5.04 -3.54 -18.43
N ALA A 356 5.98 -4.24 -17.79
CA ALA A 356 5.69 -5.46 -17.03
C ALA A 356 4.72 -5.21 -15.85
N ILE A 357 4.75 -4.02 -15.26
CA ILE A 357 3.85 -3.65 -14.15
C ILE A 357 2.50 -3.16 -14.68
N ILE A 358 2.47 -2.37 -15.76
CA ILE A 358 1.26 -1.67 -16.24
C ILE A 358 0.41 -2.58 -17.16
N VAL A 359 1.06 -3.32 -18.09
CA VAL A 359 0.35 -4.10 -19.11
C VAL A 359 -0.68 -5.08 -18.53
N PRO A 360 -0.42 -5.80 -17.41
CA PRO A 360 -1.43 -6.69 -16.84
C PRO A 360 -2.76 -6.01 -16.48
N PHE A 361 -2.73 -4.70 -16.22
CA PHE A 361 -3.90 -3.90 -15.88
C PHE A 361 -4.57 -3.23 -17.10
N SER A 362 -3.97 -3.34 -18.29
CA SER A 362 -4.44 -2.65 -19.50
C SER A 362 -5.14 -3.57 -20.49
N VAL A 363 -5.06 -4.89 -20.32
CA VAL A 363 -5.42 -5.88 -21.37
C VAL A 363 -6.92 -5.93 -21.65
N GLU A 364 -7.78 -5.56 -20.71
CA GLU A 364 -9.25 -5.57 -20.89
C GLU A 364 -9.86 -4.16 -20.89
N GLN A 365 -9.06 -3.11 -20.93
CA GLN A 365 -9.53 -1.72 -21.00
C GLN A 365 -9.87 -1.30 -22.45
N GLU A 366 -9.94 -2.23 -23.36
CA GLU A 366 -10.42 -1.96 -24.72
C GLU A 366 -11.94 -1.92 -24.70
N HIS A 367 -12.45 -0.81 -24.40
CA HIS A 367 -13.47 0.04 -25.05
C HIS A 367 -14.84 0.23 -24.50
N PRO A 368 -15.37 1.35 -24.77
CA PRO A 368 -16.30 1.54 -25.87
C PRO A 368 -15.74 2.32 -27.04
#